data_697250c4c5f71b749923ac62e3963782
#
_entry.id   697250c4c5f71b749923ac62e3963782
#
_cell.length_a   1.000
_cell.length_b   1.000
_cell.length_c   1.000
_cell.angle_alpha   90.00
_cell.angle_beta   90.00
_cell.angle_gamma   90.00
#
_symmetry.space_group_name_H-M   'P 1'
#
loop_
_entity.id
_entity.type
_entity.pdbx_description
1 polymer ?
#
loop_
_entity_poly.entity_id
_entity_poly.type
_entity_poly.pdbx_seq_one_letter_code
_entity_poly.pdbx_strand_id
1 'polypeptide(L)'
;MQLRSLPQNVSARLAPYRASFKCQQAHHFNTWCWILVSLLLAGSGRLKELTRWMPTRLAYWTVLRFIKAQVWEEQALRDLMVEDLLATLPPPKDGVFNLIFDTTRTEKTGQQQPLAYTTKTGKFDPYVFGHTVLLLIAQWGQFRIPLSVRVINPKIKGHQNILVRQLLTQFVPPVWCQRVVVEADAGFAAKATLQQIAALSYFYVFALPRTWKTADGRHLRDIARHTNKRCYHRVASYKPDGRRRDYWIMREEIKLTALGDVTLILSKRRFNDPPRNIKLLLTNLPGASRGTILSYYARRWAVEVTFKELKSGLHLGQMQVTKKEERIQRSIVLPVMAYILLLRLYAPELQPEQSVSLFALQRRLRVEVYQEQFDRSEVRYKKKLAQLKRAG
;
A
#
# COMPACT_ATOMS: atom_id res chain seq x y z
N MET A 1 -10.30 -16.92 21.24
CA MET A 1 -11.40 -17.69 20.59
C MET A 1 -10.80 -18.45 19.43
N GLN A 2 -11.12 -19.73 19.30
CA GLN A 2 -10.63 -20.57 18.19
C GLN A 2 -11.79 -20.81 17.21
N LEU A 3 -11.58 -20.46 15.94
CA LEU A 3 -12.56 -20.72 14.90
C LEU A 3 -12.51 -22.20 14.46
N ARG A 4 -13.65 -22.84 14.32
CA ARG A 4 -13.73 -24.23 13.84
C ARG A 4 -13.77 -24.35 12.32
N SER A 5 -14.28 -23.31 11.66
CA SER A 5 -14.38 -23.22 10.19
C SER A 5 -14.18 -21.78 9.75
N LEU A 6 -13.75 -21.60 8.50
CA LEU A 6 -13.71 -20.26 7.88
C LEU A 6 -15.12 -19.67 7.83
N PRO A 7 -15.26 -18.34 8.01
CA PRO A 7 -16.52 -17.66 7.76
C PRO A 7 -17.00 -17.91 6.32
N GLN A 8 -18.30 -18.06 6.13
CA GLN A 8 -18.86 -18.49 4.84
C GLN A 8 -18.59 -17.46 3.74
N ASN A 9 -18.80 -16.16 4.02
CA ASN A 9 -18.52 -15.07 3.10
C ASN A 9 -17.04 -15.03 2.69
N VAL A 10 -16.12 -15.22 3.63
CA VAL A 10 -14.68 -15.25 3.37
C VAL A 10 -14.29 -16.47 2.55
N SER A 11 -14.83 -17.64 2.89
CA SER A 11 -14.58 -18.89 2.16
C SER A 11 -15.01 -18.78 0.70
N ALA A 12 -16.19 -18.23 0.42
CA ALA A 12 -16.71 -18.01 -0.92
C ALA A 12 -15.79 -17.07 -1.74
N ARG A 13 -15.31 -15.97 -1.12
CA ARG A 13 -14.40 -15.00 -1.78
C ARG A 13 -13.01 -15.55 -2.04
N LEU A 14 -12.53 -16.50 -1.25
CA LEU A 14 -11.21 -17.11 -1.44
C LEU A 14 -11.24 -18.33 -2.36
N ALA A 15 -12.37 -19.01 -2.54
CA ALA A 15 -12.50 -20.21 -3.34
C ALA A 15 -11.90 -20.12 -4.76
N PRO A 16 -12.06 -19.03 -5.53
CA PRO A 16 -11.50 -18.91 -6.87
C PRO A 16 -9.97 -19.06 -6.93
N TYR A 17 -9.26 -18.69 -5.86
CA TYR A 17 -7.80 -18.76 -5.82
C TYR A 17 -7.25 -20.16 -5.56
N ARG A 18 -8.11 -21.15 -5.35
CA ARG A 18 -7.68 -22.53 -5.10
C ARG A 18 -6.85 -23.10 -6.25
N ALA A 19 -7.17 -22.72 -7.47
CA ALA A 19 -6.43 -23.14 -8.67
C ALA A 19 -4.96 -22.66 -8.70
N SER A 20 -4.63 -21.60 -7.98
CA SER A 20 -3.25 -21.12 -7.82
C SER A 20 -2.37 -22.02 -6.94
N PHE A 21 -2.96 -23.04 -6.30
CA PHE A 21 -2.27 -24.05 -5.51
C PHE A 21 -2.38 -25.41 -6.19
N LYS A 22 -1.25 -26.08 -6.40
CA LYS A 22 -1.24 -27.42 -7.02
C LYS A 22 -2.11 -28.41 -6.23
N CYS A 23 -2.78 -29.35 -6.90
CA CYS A 23 -3.71 -30.30 -6.30
C CYS A 23 -3.16 -31.04 -5.07
N GLN A 24 -1.89 -31.45 -5.11
CA GLN A 24 -1.20 -32.10 -3.99
C GLN A 24 -0.98 -31.16 -2.77
N GLN A 25 -1.30 -29.89 -2.89
CA GLN A 25 -1.09 -28.83 -1.92
C GLN A 25 -2.40 -28.20 -1.43
N ALA A 26 -3.51 -28.91 -1.54
CA ALA A 26 -4.82 -28.43 -1.06
C ALA A 26 -4.77 -27.97 0.42
N HIS A 27 -3.91 -28.59 1.23
CA HIS A 27 -3.66 -28.15 2.60
C HIS A 27 -2.95 -26.78 2.67
N HIS A 28 -2.16 -26.40 1.66
CA HIS A 28 -1.51 -25.09 1.59
C HIS A 28 -2.52 -23.98 1.29
N PHE A 29 -3.46 -24.20 0.36
CA PHE A 29 -4.56 -23.27 0.13
C PHE A 29 -5.36 -23.03 1.42
N ASN A 30 -5.73 -24.11 2.13
CA ASN A 30 -6.44 -23.98 3.39
C ASN A 30 -5.63 -23.23 4.45
N THR A 31 -4.31 -23.49 4.57
CA THR A 31 -3.43 -22.79 5.49
C THR A 31 -3.32 -21.30 5.15
N TRP A 32 -3.19 -20.98 3.86
CA TRP A 32 -3.18 -19.59 3.36
C TRP A 32 -4.46 -18.85 3.74
N CYS A 33 -5.63 -19.43 3.47
CA CYS A 33 -6.92 -18.85 3.86
C CYS A 33 -6.98 -18.53 5.36
N TRP A 34 -6.53 -19.46 6.20
CA TRP A 34 -6.51 -19.27 7.64
C TRP A 34 -5.54 -18.18 8.09
N ILE A 35 -4.38 -18.04 7.44
CA ILE A 35 -3.43 -16.95 7.75
C ILE A 35 -4.10 -15.60 7.45
N LEU A 36 -4.75 -15.44 6.28
CA LEU A 36 -5.40 -14.17 5.93
C LEU A 36 -6.51 -13.82 6.92
N VAL A 37 -7.39 -14.77 7.25
CA VAL A 37 -8.47 -14.56 8.23
C VAL A 37 -7.89 -14.22 9.61
N SER A 38 -6.87 -14.94 10.04
CA SER A 38 -6.25 -14.68 11.34
C SER A 38 -5.59 -13.30 11.41
N LEU A 39 -4.98 -12.81 10.32
CA LEU A 39 -4.45 -11.43 10.23
C LEU A 39 -5.55 -10.38 10.36
N LEU A 40 -6.76 -10.66 9.83
CA LEU A 40 -7.91 -9.76 9.94
C LEU A 40 -8.53 -9.73 11.35
N LEU A 41 -8.45 -10.84 12.09
CA LEU A 41 -9.12 -11.01 13.37
C LEU A 41 -8.21 -10.83 14.58
N ALA A 42 -6.93 -11.19 14.46
CA ALA A 42 -5.99 -11.14 15.58
C ALA A 42 -5.58 -9.70 15.95
N GLY A 43 -5.15 -9.54 17.19
CA GLY A 43 -4.53 -8.29 17.66
C GLY A 43 -3.01 -8.22 17.44
N SER A 44 -2.41 -9.23 16.80
CA SER A 44 -0.97 -9.32 16.54
C SER A 44 -0.67 -10.22 15.35
N GLY A 45 0.36 -9.88 14.58
CA GLY A 45 0.87 -10.69 13.46
C GLY A 45 1.90 -11.75 13.85
N ARG A 46 2.17 -11.94 15.14
CA ARG A 46 3.06 -13.00 15.60
C ARG A 46 2.44 -14.36 15.30
N LEU A 47 3.19 -15.29 14.72
CA LEU A 47 2.63 -16.59 14.29
C LEU A 47 1.91 -17.34 15.42
N LYS A 48 2.43 -17.30 16.65
CA LYS A 48 1.79 -17.91 17.81
C LYS A 48 0.41 -17.31 18.11
N GLU A 49 0.24 -16.00 17.93
CA GLU A 49 -1.06 -15.34 18.11
C GLU A 49 -2.04 -15.64 16.99
N LEU A 50 -1.54 -15.68 15.74
CA LEU A 50 -2.36 -16.05 14.58
C LEU A 50 -2.93 -17.46 14.73
N THR A 51 -2.13 -18.43 15.19
CA THR A 51 -2.57 -19.82 15.35
C THR A 51 -3.65 -20.01 16.42
N ARG A 52 -3.83 -19.07 17.34
CA ARG A 52 -4.95 -19.09 18.31
C ARG A 52 -6.33 -18.94 17.66
N TRP A 53 -6.37 -18.36 16.47
CA TRP A 53 -7.61 -18.19 15.69
C TRP A 53 -7.89 -19.35 14.75
N MET A 54 -6.92 -20.22 14.53
CA MET A 54 -6.98 -21.33 13.60
C MET A 54 -7.48 -22.61 14.27
N PRO A 55 -8.02 -23.59 13.50
CA PRO A 55 -8.31 -24.90 14.03
C PRO A 55 -7.07 -25.58 14.62
N THR A 56 -7.24 -26.41 15.64
CA THR A 56 -6.14 -27.13 16.33
C THR A 56 -5.21 -27.90 15.39
N ARG A 57 -5.74 -28.40 14.26
CA ARG A 57 -4.95 -29.10 13.22
C ARG A 57 -3.93 -28.20 12.53
N LEU A 58 -4.10 -26.85 12.59
CA LEU A 58 -3.17 -25.89 12.03
C LEU A 58 -2.26 -25.32 13.12
N ALA A 59 -1.41 -26.18 13.66
CA ALA A 59 -0.44 -25.82 14.68
C ALA A 59 0.62 -24.83 14.12
N TYR A 60 1.31 -24.17 15.04
CA TYR A 60 2.40 -23.23 14.73
C TYR A 60 3.37 -23.75 13.67
N TRP A 61 3.81 -24.99 13.78
CA TRP A 61 4.77 -25.59 12.85
C TRP A 61 4.20 -25.78 11.44
N THR A 62 2.91 -26.03 11.31
CA THR A 62 2.24 -26.11 9.99
C THR A 62 2.24 -24.77 9.28
N VAL A 63 1.89 -23.70 9.99
CA VAL A 63 1.92 -22.34 9.46
C VAL A 63 3.35 -21.92 9.11
N LEU A 64 4.30 -22.18 9.98
CA LEU A 64 5.71 -21.88 9.74
C LEU A 64 6.26 -22.64 8.52
N ARG A 65 5.92 -23.93 8.38
CA ARG A 65 6.31 -24.73 7.20
C ARG A 65 5.70 -24.17 5.92
N PHE A 66 4.44 -23.77 5.94
CA PHE A 66 3.79 -23.11 4.80
C PHE A 66 4.53 -21.85 4.37
N ILE A 67 4.86 -20.94 5.28
CA ILE A 67 5.60 -19.71 4.95
C ILE A 67 7.00 -20.05 4.43
N LYS A 68 7.62 -21.13 4.92
CA LYS A 68 8.94 -21.59 4.48
C LYS A 68 8.92 -22.30 3.13
N ALA A 69 7.81 -22.93 2.77
CA ALA A 69 7.71 -23.73 1.56
C ALA A 69 7.64 -22.86 0.29
N GLN A 70 8.29 -23.32 -0.78
CA GLN A 70 8.22 -22.68 -2.13
C GLN A 70 7.12 -23.32 -2.96
N VAL A 71 5.89 -23.31 -2.43
CA VAL A 71 4.78 -24.09 -3.02
C VAL A 71 3.69 -23.23 -3.63
N TRP A 72 3.87 -21.92 -3.58
CA TRP A 72 2.95 -20.95 -4.16
C TRP A 72 3.70 -19.68 -4.56
N GLU A 73 3.23 -19.06 -5.64
CA GLU A 73 3.81 -17.84 -6.21
C GLU A 73 3.12 -16.62 -5.59
N GLU A 74 3.72 -16.06 -4.56
CA GLU A 74 3.10 -14.99 -3.76
C GLU A 74 2.78 -13.73 -4.57
N GLN A 75 3.60 -13.43 -5.58
CA GLN A 75 3.39 -12.24 -6.41
C GLN A 75 2.22 -12.46 -7.38
N ALA A 76 2.22 -13.58 -8.10
CA ALA A 76 1.16 -13.91 -9.05
C ALA A 76 -0.21 -14.01 -8.35
N LEU A 77 -0.25 -14.65 -7.17
CA LEU A 77 -1.50 -14.77 -6.40
C LEU A 77 -1.99 -13.41 -5.91
N ARG A 78 -1.09 -12.53 -5.45
CA ARG A 78 -1.46 -11.16 -5.08
C ARG A 78 -1.97 -10.38 -6.28
N ASP A 79 -1.30 -10.48 -7.44
CA ASP A 79 -1.70 -9.77 -8.66
C ASP A 79 -3.11 -10.18 -9.08
N LEU A 80 -3.41 -11.47 -9.08
CA LEU A 80 -4.76 -11.99 -9.34
C LEU A 80 -5.80 -11.43 -8.35
N MET A 81 -5.46 -11.35 -7.05
CA MET A 81 -6.36 -10.73 -6.06
C MET A 81 -6.58 -9.24 -6.31
N VAL A 82 -5.57 -8.52 -6.77
CA VAL A 82 -5.66 -7.09 -7.13
C VAL A 82 -6.54 -6.92 -8.36
N GLU A 83 -6.34 -7.70 -9.41
CA GLU A 83 -7.15 -7.67 -10.64
C GLU A 83 -8.62 -7.89 -10.33
N ASP A 84 -8.94 -8.92 -9.55
CA ASP A 84 -10.31 -9.21 -9.10
C ASP A 84 -10.92 -8.06 -8.28
N LEU A 85 -10.14 -7.42 -7.42
CA LEU A 85 -10.61 -6.27 -6.65
C LEU A 85 -10.88 -5.07 -7.56
N LEU A 86 -9.95 -4.76 -8.47
CA LEU A 86 -10.08 -3.65 -9.41
C LEU A 86 -11.28 -3.83 -10.35
N ALA A 87 -11.59 -5.07 -10.75
CA ALA A 87 -12.77 -5.39 -11.55
C ALA A 87 -14.10 -5.23 -10.78
N THR A 88 -14.06 -5.27 -9.44
CA THR A 88 -15.26 -5.19 -8.60
C THR A 88 -15.56 -3.77 -8.12
N LEU A 89 -14.53 -2.95 -7.95
CA LEU A 89 -14.69 -1.58 -7.43
C LEU A 89 -15.20 -0.62 -8.52
N PRO A 90 -16.08 0.33 -8.18
CA PRO A 90 -16.55 1.32 -9.14
C PRO A 90 -15.40 2.21 -9.62
N PRO A 91 -15.34 2.48 -10.96
CA PRO A 91 -14.30 3.35 -11.52
C PRO A 91 -14.49 4.81 -11.07
N PRO A 92 -13.42 5.63 -11.10
CA PRO A 92 -13.53 7.06 -10.85
C PRO A 92 -14.24 7.76 -12.01
N LYS A 93 -15.00 8.81 -11.70
CA LYS A 93 -15.73 9.61 -12.69
C LYS A 93 -14.81 10.33 -13.69
N ASP A 94 -13.60 10.68 -13.25
CA ASP A 94 -12.61 11.41 -14.05
C ASP A 94 -11.66 10.49 -14.85
N GLY A 95 -11.85 9.18 -14.74
CA GLY A 95 -10.97 8.19 -15.42
C GLY A 95 -9.51 8.25 -14.98
N VAL A 96 -9.19 8.92 -13.85
CA VAL A 96 -7.81 9.10 -13.38
C VAL A 96 -7.44 8.02 -12.38
N PHE A 97 -6.31 7.37 -12.64
CA PHE A 97 -5.73 6.35 -11.78
C PHE A 97 -4.41 6.87 -11.19
N ASN A 98 -4.38 7.08 -9.88
CA ASN A 98 -3.18 7.57 -9.21
C ASN A 98 -2.36 6.39 -8.69
N LEU A 99 -1.06 6.37 -9.02
CA LEU A 99 -0.07 5.43 -8.51
C LEU A 99 0.85 6.15 -7.54
N ILE A 100 0.95 5.67 -6.32
CA ILE A 100 1.72 6.29 -5.27
C ILE A 100 2.76 5.30 -4.74
N PHE A 101 4.01 5.73 -4.74
CA PHE A 101 5.12 4.97 -4.15
C PHE A 101 5.59 5.62 -2.86
N ASP A 102 5.87 4.79 -1.88
CA ASP A 102 6.64 5.21 -0.70
C ASP A 102 7.27 4.00 -0.03
N THR A 103 8.18 4.26 0.91
CA THR A 103 8.83 3.23 1.72
C THR A 103 8.49 3.36 3.19
N THR A 104 8.48 2.22 3.86
CA THR A 104 8.35 2.20 5.31
C THR A 104 9.32 1.21 5.93
N ARG A 105 9.62 1.39 7.21
CA ARG A 105 10.43 0.47 8.00
C ARG A 105 9.57 -0.52 8.74
N THR A 106 10.01 -1.78 8.76
CA THR A 106 9.49 -2.81 9.67
C THR A 106 10.61 -3.23 10.61
N GLU A 107 10.47 -2.86 11.86
CA GLU A 107 11.46 -3.12 12.90
C GLU A 107 11.66 -4.62 13.16
N LYS A 108 12.89 -5.02 13.45
CA LYS A 108 13.28 -6.39 13.76
C LYS A 108 14.19 -6.42 14.99
N THR A 109 13.97 -7.42 15.83
CA THR A 109 14.76 -7.60 17.06
C THR A 109 15.95 -8.55 16.91
N GLY A 110 15.92 -9.45 15.90
CA GLY A 110 16.99 -10.40 15.65
C GLY A 110 18.08 -9.83 14.75
N GLN A 111 19.34 -9.89 15.17
CA GLN A 111 20.48 -9.32 14.43
C GLN A 111 20.81 -10.02 13.10
N GLN A 112 20.45 -11.29 12.93
CA GLN A 112 20.75 -12.09 11.72
C GLN A 112 19.52 -12.18 10.78
N GLN A 113 19.02 -11.03 10.35
CA GLN A 113 17.88 -10.97 9.40
C GLN A 113 18.40 -10.60 8.02
N PRO A 114 18.28 -11.45 6.98
CA PRO A 114 18.61 -11.06 5.61
C PRO A 114 17.84 -9.80 5.21
N LEU A 115 18.47 -8.93 4.43
CA LEU A 115 17.92 -7.66 3.97
C LEU A 115 17.61 -6.62 5.06
N ALA A 116 17.81 -6.94 6.34
CA ALA A 116 17.68 -5.96 7.41
C ALA A 116 18.96 -5.16 7.58
N TYR A 117 18.82 -3.90 7.91
CA TYR A 117 19.94 -3.00 8.19
C TYR A 117 19.52 -1.87 9.13
N THR A 118 20.51 -1.25 9.74
CA THR A 118 20.26 -0.14 10.66
C THR A 118 20.23 1.18 9.91
N THR A 119 19.20 1.98 10.13
CA THR A 119 19.09 3.35 9.60
C THR A 119 18.22 4.22 10.49
N LYS A 120 18.31 5.52 10.30
CA LYS A 120 17.37 6.49 10.88
C LYS A 120 16.09 6.56 10.06
N THR A 121 14.95 6.67 10.73
CA THR A 121 13.66 6.90 10.08
C THR A 121 13.39 8.38 9.83
N GLY A 122 14.01 9.25 10.62
CA GLY A 122 13.96 10.71 10.46
C GLY A 122 15.19 11.39 11.03
N LYS A 123 15.27 12.71 10.90
CA LYS A 123 16.44 13.49 11.33
C LYS A 123 16.76 13.33 12.83
N PHE A 124 15.74 13.23 13.65
CA PHE A 124 15.83 13.17 15.12
C PHE A 124 15.47 11.81 15.69
N ASP A 125 15.06 10.84 14.82
CA ASP A 125 14.66 9.53 15.27
C ASP A 125 15.86 8.67 15.64
N PRO A 126 15.68 7.69 16.56
CA PRO A 126 16.71 6.71 16.85
C PRO A 126 17.00 5.83 15.63
N TYR A 127 18.15 5.18 15.65
CA TYR A 127 18.47 4.17 14.67
C TYR A 127 17.56 2.94 14.87
N VAL A 128 16.95 2.48 13.79
CA VAL A 128 16.09 1.29 13.78
C VAL A 128 16.71 0.22 12.91
N PHE A 129 16.87 -0.98 13.45
CA PHE A 129 17.25 -2.17 12.69
C PHE A 129 16.00 -2.83 12.11
N GLY A 130 15.99 -3.11 10.81
CA GLY A 130 14.83 -3.75 10.19
C GLY A 130 14.85 -3.71 8.66
N HIS A 131 13.75 -4.16 8.06
CA HIS A 131 13.58 -4.13 6.61
C HIS A 131 12.99 -2.80 6.15
N THR A 132 13.46 -2.31 5.02
CA THR A 132 12.76 -1.27 4.27
C THR A 132 11.84 -1.92 3.26
N VAL A 133 10.57 -1.56 3.32
CA VAL A 133 9.51 -2.10 2.48
C VAL A 133 9.02 -1.00 1.55
N LEU A 134 9.11 -1.24 0.25
CA LEU A 134 8.51 -0.40 -0.80
C LEU A 134 7.05 -0.85 -0.99
N LEU A 135 6.14 0.10 -1.00
CA LEU A 135 4.72 -0.11 -1.31
C LEU A 135 4.34 0.70 -2.54
N LEU A 136 3.61 0.08 -3.45
CA LEU A 136 2.86 0.73 -4.53
C LEU A 136 1.39 0.64 -4.20
N ILE A 137 0.70 1.78 -4.17
CA ILE A 137 -0.75 1.82 -4.03
C ILE A 137 -1.41 2.47 -5.24
N ALA A 138 -2.64 2.04 -5.53
CA ALA A 138 -3.58 2.80 -6.34
C ALA A 138 -4.48 3.66 -5.46
N GLN A 139 -4.80 4.86 -5.93
CA GLN A 139 -5.74 5.73 -5.24
C GLN A 139 -6.67 6.42 -6.24
N TRP A 140 -7.97 6.33 -6.01
CA TRP A 140 -9.00 7.17 -6.64
C TRP A 140 -10.15 7.38 -5.67
N GLY A 141 -10.74 8.58 -5.68
CA GLY A 141 -11.68 8.94 -4.63
C GLY A 141 -11.06 8.69 -3.26
N GLN A 142 -11.76 7.92 -2.43
CA GLN A 142 -11.32 7.52 -1.10
C GLN A 142 -10.67 6.12 -1.07
N PHE A 143 -10.63 5.41 -2.17
CA PHE A 143 -10.01 4.09 -2.24
C PHE A 143 -8.49 4.18 -2.19
N ARG A 144 -7.90 3.31 -1.40
CA ARG A 144 -6.46 3.10 -1.27
C ARG A 144 -6.21 1.61 -1.38
N ILE A 145 -5.65 1.18 -2.49
CA ILE A 145 -5.48 -0.25 -2.80
C ILE A 145 -3.99 -0.55 -2.90
N PRO A 146 -3.43 -1.36 -2.00
CA PRO A 146 -2.06 -1.79 -2.12
C PRO A 146 -1.91 -2.76 -3.30
N LEU A 147 -1.28 -2.30 -4.38
CA LEU A 147 -1.05 -3.07 -5.59
C LEU A 147 0.15 -4.01 -5.46
N SER A 148 1.23 -3.53 -4.87
CA SER A 148 2.46 -4.31 -4.76
C SER A 148 3.26 -3.91 -3.53
N VAL A 149 3.99 -4.88 -3.00
CA VAL A 149 4.92 -4.68 -1.88
C VAL A 149 6.22 -5.45 -2.15
N ARG A 150 7.37 -4.80 -1.92
CA ARG A 150 8.71 -5.39 -2.10
C ARG A 150 9.63 -5.02 -0.94
N VAL A 151 10.49 -5.95 -0.57
CA VAL A 151 11.57 -5.66 0.38
C VAL A 151 12.78 -5.11 -0.37
N ILE A 152 13.32 -4.00 0.09
CA ILE A 152 14.50 -3.39 -0.52
C ILE A 152 15.76 -4.13 -0.06
N ASN A 153 16.58 -4.56 -1.00
CA ASN A 153 17.90 -5.12 -0.72
C ASN A 153 18.91 -3.99 -0.56
N PRO A 154 19.45 -3.75 0.65
CA PRO A 154 20.40 -2.66 0.90
C PRO A 154 21.77 -2.85 0.22
N LYS A 155 22.10 -4.07 -0.20
CA LYS A 155 23.34 -4.38 -0.90
C LYS A 155 23.33 -3.94 -2.37
N ILE A 156 22.16 -3.68 -2.93
CA ILE A 156 22.00 -3.24 -4.32
C ILE A 156 21.84 -1.73 -4.33
N LYS A 157 22.84 -1.02 -4.89
CA LYS A 157 22.78 0.44 -5.01
C LYS A 157 21.57 0.88 -5.83
N GLY A 158 20.76 1.76 -5.27
CA GLY A 158 19.58 2.29 -5.96
C GLY A 158 18.44 1.28 -6.16
N HIS A 159 18.43 0.16 -5.43
CA HIS A 159 17.44 -0.92 -5.56
C HIS A 159 15.99 -0.40 -5.46
N GLN A 160 15.73 0.58 -4.61
CA GLN A 160 14.44 1.25 -4.53
C GLN A 160 13.94 1.72 -5.91
N ASN A 161 14.76 2.46 -6.64
CA ASN A 161 14.39 3.00 -7.96
C ASN A 161 14.34 1.90 -9.03
N ILE A 162 15.14 0.84 -8.91
CA ILE A 162 15.06 -0.34 -9.78
C ILE A 162 13.70 -1.02 -9.60
N LEU A 163 13.30 -1.28 -8.37
CA LEU A 163 12.00 -1.88 -8.05
C LEU A 163 10.83 -1.02 -8.52
N VAL A 164 10.90 0.31 -8.30
CA VAL A 164 9.86 1.23 -8.80
C VAL A 164 9.70 1.09 -10.31
N ARG A 165 10.80 1.12 -11.08
CA ARG A 165 10.74 0.96 -12.54
C ARG A 165 10.17 -0.39 -12.97
N GLN A 166 10.56 -1.48 -12.30
CA GLN A 166 10.02 -2.82 -12.56
C GLN A 166 8.50 -2.87 -12.31
N LEU A 167 8.03 -2.31 -11.19
CA LEU A 167 6.61 -2.30 -10.85
C LEU A 167 5.79 -1.44 -11.84
N LEU A 168 6.34 -0.33 -12.30
CA LEU A 168 5.70 0.50 -13.32
C LEU A 168 5.56 -0.21 -14.66
N THR A 169 6.60 -0.95 -15.09
CA THR A 169 6.56 -1.72 -16.35
C THR A 169 5.58 -2.90 -16.27
N GLN A 170 5.45 -3.51 -15.09
CA GLN A 170 4.54 -4.63 -14.88
C GLN A 170 3.08 -4.20 -14.67
N PHE A 171 2.86 -2.94 -14.34
CA PHE A 171 1.51 -2.44 -14.08
C PHE A 171 0.73 -2.27 -15.38
N VAL A 172 -0.43 -2.91 -15.45
CA VAL A 172 -1.41 -2.75 -16.53
C VAL A 172 -2.59 -1.95 -16.00
N PRO A 173 -2.84 -0.74 -16.54
CA PRO A 173 -3.98 0.05 -16.11
C PRO A 173 -5.30 -0.66 -16.40
N PRO A 174 -6.33 -0.50 -15.55
CA PRO A 174 -7.67 -1.00 -15.84
C PRO A 174 -8.22 -0.41 -17.14
N VAL A 175 -9.11 -1.14 -17.84
CA VAL A 175 -9.66 -0.75 -19.14
C VAL A 175 -10.35 0.63 -19.11
N TRP A 176 -10.97 1.00 -17.99
CA TRP A 176 -11.62 2.29 -17.80
C TRP A 176 -10.63 3.46 -17.57
N CYS A 177 -9.35 3.17 -17.36
CA CYS A 177 -8.35 4.19 -17.03
C CYS A 177 -8.02 5.03 -18.27
N GLN A 178 -8.31 6.32 -18.21
CA GLN A 178 -7.96 7.29 -19.25
C GLN A 178 -6.61 7.94 -18.99
N ARG A 179 -6.19 8.02 -17.72
CA ARG A 179 -4.97 8.70 -17.32
C ARG A 179 -4.35 8.08 -16.08
N VAL A 180 -3.08 7.76 -16.15
CA VAL A 180 -2.28 7.37 -15.00
C VAL A 180 -1.44 8.55 -14.53
N VAL A 181 -1.51 8.89 -13.25
CA VAL A 181 -0.67 9.89 -12.60
C VAL A 181 0.15 9.22 -11.50
N VAL A 182 1.47 9.35 -11.57
CA VAL A 182 2.40 8.78 -10.61
C VAL A 182 2.84 9.84 -9.62
N GLU A 183 2.76 9.56 -8.34
CA GLU A 183 3.06 10.51 -7.26
C GLU A 183 4.10 9.91 -6.31
N ALA A 184 5.15 10.65 -6.01
CA ALA A 184 6.15 10.20 -5.06
C ALA A 184 6.91 11.36 -4.39
N ASP A 185 7.64 11.02 -3.34
CA ASP A 185 8.51 11.95 -2.64
C ASP A 185 9.88 12.09 -3.34
N ALA A 186 10.67 13.07 -2.92
CA ALA A 186 11.97 13.41 -3.50
C ALA A 186 12.97 12.23 -3.51
N GLY A 187 12.83 11.27 -2.60
CA GLY A 187 13.64 10.05 -2.58
C GLY A 187 13.47 9.15 -3.82
N PHE A 188 12.38 9.31 -4.56
CA PHE A 188 12.08 8.56 -5.78
C PHE A 188 12.36 9.34 -7.07
N ALA A 189 12.72 10.62 -6.97
CA ALA A 189 12.94 11.50 -8.11
C ALA A 189 14.29 11.20 -8.80
N ALA A 190 14.44 10.00 -9.35
CA ALA A 190 15.55 9.64 -10.22
C ALA A 190 15.20 9.95 -11.67
N LYS A 191 16.13 10.54 -12.43
CA LYS A 191 15.92 10.89 -13.84
C LYS A 191 15.40 9.70 -14.66
N ALA A 192 16.05 8.53 -14.55
CA ALA A 192 15.63 7.32 -15.24
C ALA A 192 14.20 6.84 -14.86
N THR A 193 13.76 7.09 -13.63
CA THR A 193 12.39 6.76 -13.23
C THR A 193 11.37 7.70 -13.89
N LEU A 194 11.65 9.01 -13.92
CA LEU A 194 10.76 9.98 -14.56
C LEU A 194 10.71 9.80 -16.09
N GLN A 195 11.86 9.48 -16.71
CA GLN A 195 11.91 9.13 -18.14
C GLN A 195 11.05 7.91 -18.45
N GLN A 196 11.12 6.86 -17.63
CA GLN A 196 10.33 5.66 -17.85
C GLN A 196 8.83 5.93 -17.66
N ILE A 197 8.43 6.73 -16.66
CA ILE A 197 7.03 7.14 -16.48
C ILE A 197 6.53 7.84 -17.75
N ALA A 198 7.31 8.76 -18.31
CA ALA A 198 6.97 9.46 -19.55
C ALA A 198 6.91 8.49 -20.76
N ALA A 199 7.85 7.55 -20.88
CA ALA A 199 7.88 6.55 -21.93
C ALA A 199 6.66 5.59 -21.91
N LEU A 200 6.08 5.36 -20.72
CA LEU A 200 4.82 4.62 -20.54
C LEU A 200 3.58 5.49 -20.83
N SER A 201 3.76 6.72 -21.31
CA SER A 201 2.68 7.70 -21.49
C SER A 201 1.92 8.04 -20.21
N TYR A 202 2.59 7.90 -19.05
CA TYR A 202 2.05 8.29 -17.76
C TYR A 202 2.49 9.71 -17.40
N PHE A 203 1.70 10.34 -16.56
CA PHE A 203 2.02 11.62 -15.95
C PHE A 203 2.62 11.44 -14.58
N TYR A 204 3.31 12.45 -14.07
CA TYR A 204 3.86 12.42 -12.73
C TYR A 204 3.73 13.74 -11.99
N VAL A 205 3.68 13.66 -10.66
CA VAL A 205 3.83 14.80 -9.75
C VAL A 205 4.77 14.36 -8.62
N PHE A 206 6.03 14.78 -8.71
CA PHE A 206 7.08 14.37 -7.78
C PHE A 206 7.63 15.55 -7.00
N ALA A 207 7.93 15.36 -5.71
CA ALA A 207 8.84 16.27 -5.05
C ALA A 207 10.26 16.10 -5.59
N LEU A 208 11.03 17.19 -5.63
CA LEU A 208 12.39 17.18 -6.14
C LEU A 208 13.44 17.48 -5.08
N PRO A 209 14.62 16.85 -5.20
CA PRO A 209 15.81 17.31 -4.50
C PRO A 209 16.23 18.70 -4.98
N ARG A 210 16.65 19.57 -4.08
CA ARG A 210 17.09 20.93 -4.38
C ARG A 210 18.40 21.00 -5.15
N THR A 211 19.11 19.89 -5.22
CA THR A 211 20.42 19.78 -5.88
C THR A 211 20.31 19.59 -7.40
N TRP A 212 19.11 19.38 -7.92
CA TRP A 212 18.93 19.27 -9.37
C TRP A 212 19.20 20.58 -10.08
N LYS A 213 19.60 20.47 -11.35
CA LYS A 213 19.93 21.59 -12.22
C LYS A 213 19.03 21.61 -13.45
N THR A 214 18.68 22.79 -13.89
CA THR A 214 18.08 23.07 -15.20
C THR A 214 19.07 22.83 -16.33
N ALA A 215 18.62 22.82 -17.59
CA ALA A 215 19.49 22.64 -18.75
C ALA A 215 20.54 23.77 -18.90
N ASP A 216 20.19 24.98 -18.47
CA ASP A 216 21.10 26.13 -18.42
C ASP A 216 22.04 26.16 -17.19
N GLY A 217 22.06 25.08 -16.39
CA GLY A 217 22.98 24.88 -15.27
C GLY A 217 22.54 25.49 -13.93
N ARG A 218 21.42 26.21 -13.85
CA ARG A 218 20.92 26.79 -12.60
C ARG A 218 20.47 25.68 -11.63
N HIS A 219 20.85 25.78 -10.35
CA HIS A 219 20.29 24.87 -9.35
C HIS A 219 18.84 25.25 -8.98
N LEU A 220 17.98 24.25 -8.79
CA LEU A 220 16.60 24.49 -8.36
C LEU A 220 16.51 25.21 -7.00
N ARG A 221 17.49 25.03 -6.12
CA ARG A 221 17.60 25.78 -4.85
C ARG A 221 17.80 27.29 -5.08
N ASP A 222 18.51 27.67 -6.16
CA ASP A 222 18.79 29.05 -6.45
C ASP A 222 17.58 29.73 -7.11
N ILE A 223 16.85 29.01 -7.95
CA ILE A 223 15.53 29.44 -8.45
C ILE A 223 14.62 29.71 -7.23
N ALA A 224 14.52 28.78 -6.26
CA ALA A 224 13.70 28.95 -5.07
C ALA A 224 14.14 30.12 -4.19
N ARG A 225 15.46 30.46 -4.18
CA ARG A 225 16.02 31.57 -3.38
C ARG A 225 15.75 32.92 -4.01
N HIS A 226 15.87 33.02 -5.34
CA HIS A 226 15.79 34.29 -6.07
C HIS A 226 14.40 34.61 -6.61
N THR A 227 13.45 33.66 -6.55
CA THR A 227 12.07 33.93 -6.99
C THR A 227 11.42 35.04 -6.15
N ASN A 228 10.97 36.09 -6.83
CA ASN A 228 10.29 37.22 -6.19
C ASN A 228 9.01 36.74 -5.49
N LYS A 229 8.74 37.29 -4.30
CA LYS A 229 7.53 36.98 -3.54
C LYS A 229 6.24 37.25 -4.33
N ARG A 230 6.24 38.27 -5.19
CA ARG A 230 5.09 38.64 -6.05
C ARG A 230 4.70 37.56 -7.07
N CYS A 231 5.60 36.64 -7.40
CA CYS A 231 5.32 35.53 -8.32
C CYS A 231 4.49 34.40 -7.68
N TYR A 232 4.29 34.46 -6.38
CA TYR A 232 3.51 33.44 -5.66
C TYR A 232 2.03 33.84 -5.60
N HIS A 233 1.18 32.91 -6.02
CA HIS A 233 -0.27 33.03 -5.95
C HIS A 233 -0.84 32.15 -4.84
N ARG A 234 -1.83 32.67 -4.11
CA ARG A 234 -2.54 31.91 -3.10
C ARG A 234 -3.45 30.86 -3.74
N VAL A 235 -3.32 29.61 -3.33
CA VAL A 235 -4.13 28.49 -3.79
C VAL A 235 -4.74 27.80 -2.58
N ALA A 236 -6.06 27.69 -2.56
CA ALA A 236 -6.77 26.91 -1.54
C ALA A 236 -6.68 25.42 -1.85
N SER A 237 -6.41 24.63 -0.85
CA SER A 237 -6.51 23.18 -0.87
C SER A 237 -7.39 22.73 0.28
N TYR A 238 -8.17 21.69 0.07
CA TYR A 238 -9.06 21.14 1.08
C TYR A 238 -8.55 19.77 1.50
N LYS A 239 -8.51 19.53 2.80
CA LYS A 239 -8.23 18.21 3.34
C LYS A 239 -9.47 17.31 3.19
N PRO A 240 -9.30 15.98 3.30
CA PRO A 240 -10.44 15.05 3.32
C PRO A 240 -11.48 15.35 4.42
N ASP A 241 -11.06 15.98 5.51
CA ASP A 241 -11.91 16.42 6.62
C ASP A 241 -12.60 17.79 6.37
N GLY A 242 -12.54 18.31 5.14
CA GLY A 242 -13.13 19.59 4.74
C GLY A 242 -12.33 20.83 5.18
N ARG A 243 -11.31 20.68 6.02
CA ARG A 243 -10.52 21.84 6.47
C ARG A 243 -9.71 22.45 5.35
N ARG A 244 -9.91 23.74 5.12
CA ARG A 244 -9.16 24.55 4.16
C ARG A 244 -7.72 24.72 4.59
N ARG A 245 -6.79 24.58 3.63
CA ARG A 245 -5.37 24.94 3.73
C ARG A 245 -5.00 25.82 2.56
N ASP A 246 -4.39 26.94 2.82
CA ASP A 246 -3.84 27.79 1.79
C ASP A 246 -2.35 27.52 1.60
N TYR A 247 -1.94 27.58 0.34
CA TYR A 247 -0.55 27.50 -0.08
C TYR A 247 -0.23 28.67 -1.00
N TRP A 248 1.01 29.09 -1.00
CA TRP A 248 1.53 30.09 -1.91
C TRP A 248 2.36 29.38 -2.96
N ILE A 249 1.95 29.47 -4.22
CA ILE A 249 2.47 28.65 -5.31
C ILE A 249 2.94 29.52 -6.46
N MET A 250 4.21 29.34 -6.85
CA MET A 250 4.75 29.83 -8.10
C MET A 250 4.87 28.65 -9.08
N ARG A 251 4.52 28.86 -10.34
CA ARG A 251 4.65 27.93 -11.44
C ARG A 251 5.58 28.49 -12.49
N GLU A 252 6.52 27.69 -12.96
CA GLU A 252 7.48 28.03 -13.99
C GLU A 252 7.66 26.83 -14.95
N GLU A 253 7.66 27.09 -16.24
CA GLU A 253 8.08 26.11 -17.23
C GLU A 253 9.61 26.14 -17.31
N ILE A 254 10.24 25.01 -17.10
CA ILE A 254 11.70 24.86 -17.11
C ILE A 254 12.12 23.72 -18.03
N LYS A 255 13.35 23.80 -18.53
CA LYS A 255 13.95 22.71 -19.28
C LYS A 255 14.96 21.98 -18.39
N LEU A 256 14.78 20.66 -18.24
CA LEU A 256 15.74 19.79 -17.57
C LEU A 256 16.48 18.96 -18.62
N THR A 257 17.82 18.85 -18.49
CA THR A 257 18.68 18.18 -19.49
C THR A 257 18.20 16.77 -19.87
N ALA A 258 17.68 16.03 -18.90
CA ALA A 258 17.30 14.62 -19.11
C ALA A 258 15.79 14.41 -19.35
N LEU A 259 14.94 15.44 -19.17
CA LEU A 259 13.49 15.30 -19.18
C LEU A 259 12.80 16.24 -20.18
N GLY A 260 13.55 17.18 -20.79
CA GLY A 260 12.97 18.20 -21.68
C GLY A 260 12.19 19.28 -20.90
N ASP A 261 11.12 19.76 -21.53
CA ASP A 261 10.27 20.80 -20.96
C ASP A 261 9.31 20.20 -19.93
N VAL A 262 9.30 20.79 -18.73
CA VAL A 262 8.52 20.32 -17.59
C VAL A 262 8.06 21.50 -16.74
N THR A 263 6.98 21.33 -16.00
CA THR A 263 6.48 22.34 -15.06
C THR A 263 7.11 22.18 -13.70
N LEU A 264 7.80 23.22 -13.22
CA LEU A 264 8.27 23.35 -11.83
C LEU A 264 7.27 24.13 -10.99
N ILE A 265 6.94 23.61 -9.84
CA ILE A 265 6.14 24.26 -8.82
C ILE A 265 6.99 24.54 -7.58
N LEU A 266 7.02 25.79 -7.14
CA LEU A 266 7.55 26.19 -5.86
C LEU A 266 6.36 26.40 -4.90
N SER A 267 6.27 25.62 -3.85
CA SER A 267 5.16 25.67 -2.91
C SER A 267 5.64 26.10 -1.53
N LYS A 268 5.00 27.12 -0.98
CA LYS A 268 5.16 27.61 0.41
C LYS A 268 3.88 27.41 1.18
N ARG A 269 3.99 27.16 2.46
CA ARG A 269 2.82 27.07 3.35
C ARG A 269 2.38 28.45 3.83
N ARG A 270 3.34 29.35 4.10
CA ARG A 270 3.10 30.74 4.48
C ARG A 270 3.80 31.64 3.48
N PHE A 271 3.23 32.80 3.20
CA PHE A 271 3.80 33.77 2.26
C PHE A 271 5.26 34.12 2.55
N ASN A 272 5.58 34.31 3.82
CA ASN A 272 6.91 34.67 4.30
C ASN A 272 7.83 33.50 4.64
N ASP A 273 7.44 32.25 4.28
CA ASP A 273 8.33 31.10 4.51
C ASP A 273 9.68 31.32 3.84
N PRO A 274 10.78 31.02 4.55
CA PRO A 274 12.13 31.16 4.01
C PRO A 274 12.36 30.18 2.86
N PRO A 275 13.32 30.45 1.96
CA PRO A 275 13.62 29.57 0.82
C PRO A 275 13.84 28.10 1.19
N ARG A 276 14.44 27.84 2.37
CA ARG A 276 14.66 26.46 2.86
C ARG A 276 13.39 25.65 3.12
N ASN A 277 12.26 26.31 3.29
CA ASN A 277 10.95 25.67 3.52
C ASN A 277 10.12 25.51 2.23
N ILE A 278 10.60 26.05 1.11
CA ILE A 278 9.92 25.89 -0.18
C ILE A 278 10.00 24.44 -0.63
N LYS A 279 8.88 23.82 -0.92
CA LYS A 279 8.81 22.50 -1.54
C LYS A 279 8.86 22.67 -3.07
N LEU A 280 9.69 21.88 -3.71
CA LEU A 280 9.82 21.82 -5.16
C LEU A 280 9.03 20.61 -5.67
N LEU A 281 8.10 20.83 -6.61
CA LEU A 281 7.38 19.76 -7.28
C LEU A 281 7.64 19.86 -8.77
N LEU A 282 7.74 18.71 -9.42
CA LEU A 282 7.92 18.58 -10.86
C LEU A 282 6.75 17.79 -11.46
N THR A 283 6.29 18.22 -12.64
CA THR A 283 5.28 17.49 -13.38
C THR A 283 5.47 17.64 -14.89
N ASN A 284 5.06 16.61 -15.62
CA ASN A 284 4.90 16.63 -17.08
C ASN A 284 3.42 16.76 -17.50
N LEU A 285 2.50 17.08 -16.58
CA LEU A 285 1.09 17.28 -16.88
C LEU A 285 0.90 18.55 -17.73
N PRO A 286 0.48 18.44 -18.99
CA PRO A 286 0.32 19.61 -19.85
C PRO A 286 -0.85 20.47 -19.37
N GLY A 287 -0.67 21.79 -19.34
CA GLY A 287 -1.73 22.74 -19.02
C GLY A 287 -2.30 22.67 -17.59
N ALA A 288 -1.77 21.81 -16.72
CA ALA A 288 -2.32 21.64 -15.39
C ALA A 288 -2.22 22.92 -14.55
N SER A 289 -3.33 23.28 -13.90
CA SER A 289 -3.37 24.43 -13.00
C SER A 289 -2.53 24.20 -11.74
N ARG A 290 -2.14 25.28 -11.05
CA ARG A 290 -1.45 25.20 -9.75
C ARG A 290 -2.23 24.36 -8.73
N GLY A 291 -3.56 24.52 -8.71
CA GLY A 291 -4.47 23.79 -7.84
C GLY A 291 -4.50 22.30 -8.17
N THR A 292 -4.57 21.96 -9.45
CA THR A 292 -4.57 20.57 -9.92
C THR A 292 -3.29 19.84 -9.50
N ILE A 293 -2.12 20.44 -9.76
CA ILE A 293 -0.83 19.83 -9.39
C ILE A 293 -0.72 19.64 -7.87
N LEU A 294 -1.16 20.64 -7.09
CA LEU A 294 -1.16 20.54 -5.64
C LEU A 294 -2.12 19.45 -5.13
N SER A 295 -3.29 19.30 -5.76
CA SER A 295 -4.26 18.25 -5.40
C SER A 295 -3.70 16.85 -5.64
N TYR A 296 -3.04 16.62 -6.79
CA TYR A 296 -2.35 15.35 -7.06
C TYR A 296 -1.27 15.08 -6.01
N TYR A 297 -0.40 16.05 -5.74
CA TYR A 297 0.64 15.85 -4.74
C TYR A 297 0.09 15.58 -3.34
N ALA A 298 -1.06 16.16 -3.00
CA ALA A 298 -1.71 15.92 -1.71
C ALA A 298 -2.22 14.48 -1.56
N ARG A 299 -2.57 13.81 -2.66
CA ARG A 299 -3.00 12.39 -2.68
C ARG A 299 -1.90 11.45 -2.23
N ARG A 300 -0.62 11.82 -2.40
CA ARG A 300 0.51 11.06 -1.88
C ARG A 300 0.35 10.67 -0.40
N TRP A 301 -0.37 11.48 0.39
CA TRP A 301 -0.64 11.16 1.80
C TRP A 301 -1.39 9.84 1.99
N ALA A 302 -2.07 9.34 0.98
CA ALA A 302 -2.81 8.08 1.03
C ALA A 302 -1.90 6.89 1.36
N VAL A 303 -0.63 6.89 0.90
CA VAL A 303 0.30 5.80 1.20
C VAL A 303 0.69 5.77 2.69
N GLU A 304 0.80 6.94 3.34
CA GLU A 304 1.10 7.01 4.78
C GLU A 304 -0.05 6.44 5.62
N VAL A 305 -1.31 6.71 5.21
CA VAL A 305 -2.49 6.12 5.82
C VAL A 305 -2.51 4.59 5.61
N THR A 306 -2.21 4.13 4.40
CA THR A 306 -2.13 2.70 4.08
C THR A 306 -1.04 2.00 4.90
N PHE A 307 0.13 2.62 5.09
CA PHE A 307 1.16 2.08 5.99
C PHE A 307 0.67 1.95 7.43
N LYS A 308 -0.04 2.96 7.94
CA LYS A 308 -0.62 2.91 9.28
C LYS A 308 -1.61 1.75 9.39
N GLU A 309 -2.48 1.58 8.41
CA GLU A 309 -3.46 0.50 8.37
C GLU A 309 -2.79 -0.88 8.29
N LEU A 310 -1.78 -1.03 7.41
CA LEU A 310 -1.01 -2.27 7.29
C LEU A 310 -0.22 -2.61 8.55
N LYS A 311 0.43 -1.63 9.19
CA LYS A 311 1.23 -1.87 10.41
C LYS A 311 0.37 -2.12 11.65
N SER A 312 -0.61 -1.25 11.88
CA SER A 312 -1.42 -1.28 13.10
C SER A 312 -2.63 -2.22 13.00
N GLY A 313 -3.23 -2.35 11.80
CA GLY A 313 -4.41 -3.19 11.57
C GLY A 313 -4.08 -4.61 11.13
N LEU A 314 -3.07 -4.77 10.28
CA LEU A 314 -2.71 -6.06 9.67
C LEU A 314 -1.30 -6.54 10.05
N HIS A 315 -0.65 -5.83 10.98
CA HIS A 315 0.58 -6.26 11.63
C HIS A 315 1.76 -6.49 10.68
N LEU A 316 1.85 -5.67 9.62
CA LEU A 316 2.95 -5.70 8.64
C LEU A 316 4.31 -5.70 9.36
N GLY A 317 5.14 -6.68 9.07
CA GLY A 317 6.48 -6.83 9.64
C GLY A 317 6.55 -7.54 10.98
N GLN A 318 5.43 -7.88 11.65
CA GLN A 318 5.44 -8.59 12.93
C GLN A 318 5.71 -10.08 12.82
N MET A 319 5.54 -10.70 11.65
CA MET A 319 5.92 -12.09 11.46
C MET A 319 7.45 -12.21 11.53
N GLN A 320 7.94 -12.92 12.54
CA GLN A 320 9.37 -13.20 12.71
C GLN A 320 9.73 -14.46 11.91
N VAL A 321 9.94 -14.28 10.61
CA VAL A 321 10.39 -15.34 9.70
C VAL A 321 11.79 -15.03 9.25
N THR A 322 12.71 -15.98 9.43
CA THR A 322 14.15 -15.75 9.29
C THR A 322 14.80 -16.58 8.21
N LYS A 323 16.03 -16.22 7.83
CA LYS A 323 17.07 -16.97 7.11
C LYS A 323 17.00 -16.99 5.58
N LYS A 324 15.90 -16.66 4.90
CA LYS A 324 15.85 -16.58 3.42
C LYS A 324 15.04 -15.38 2.98
N GLU A 325 15.48 -14.69 1.93
CA GLU A 325 14.88 -13.48 1.40
C GLU A 325 13.43 -13.73 0.94
N GLU A 326 13.16 -14.85 0.28
CA GLU A 326 11.82 -15.21 -0.22
C GLU A 326 10.82 -15.39 0.94
N ARG A 327 11.26 -15.90 2.09
CA ARG A 327 10.41 -16.03 3.28
C ARG A 327 10.04 -14.69 3.88
N ILE A 328 10.99 -13.76 3.88
CA ILE A 328 10.76 -12.40 4.33
C ILE A 328 9.73 -11.74 3.39
N GLN A 329 9.93 -11.87 2.08
CA GLN A 329 9.00 -11.33 1.09
C GLN A 329 7.57 -11.89 1.28
N ARG A 330 7.39 -13.20 1.47
CA ARG A 330 6.09 -13.83 1.77
C ARG A 330 5.46 -13.27 3.03
N SER A 331 6.23 -13.11 4.11
CA SER A 331 5.72 -12.58 5.38
C SER A 331 5.23 -11.13 5.26
N ILE A 332 5.75 -10.38 4.29
CA ILE A 332 5.37 -9.00 3.99
C ILE A 332 4.16 -8.93 3.03
N VAL A 333 4.05 -9.88 2.10
CA VAL A 333 2.93 -9.94 1.14
C VAL A 333 1.61 -10.37 1.81
N LEU A 334 1.64 -11.28 2.77
CA LEU A 334 0.44 -11.81 3.44
C LEU A 334 -0.46 -10.73 4.07
N PRO A 335 0.05 -9.73 4.82
CA PRO A 335 -0.75 -8.60 5.30
C PRO A 335 -1.38 -7.77 4.17
N VAL A 336 -0.69 -7.62 3.05
CA VAL A 336 -1.22 -6.92 1.87
C VAL A 336 -2.37 -7.70 1.23
N MET A 337 -2.23 -9.02 1.11
CA MET A 337 -3.33 -9.89 0.64
C MET A 337 -4.54 -9.84 1.59
N ALA A 338 -4.30 -9.80 2.91
CA ALA A 338 -5.38 -9.64 3.88
C ALA A 338 -6.10 -8.28 3.73
N TYR A 339 -5.36 -7.21 3.42
CA TYR A 339 -5.93 -5.90 3.10
C TYR A 339 -6.85 -5.98 1.87
N ILE A 340 -6.34 -6.57 0.77
CA ILE A 340 -7.09 -6.75 -0.48
C ILE A 340 -8.34 -7.59 -0.25
N LEU A 341 -8.22 -8.70 0.49
CA LEU A 341 -9.36 -9.53 0.86
C LEU A 341 -10.42 -8.75 1.62
N LEU A 342 -10.03 -7.94 2.59
CA LEU A 342 -10.98 -7.14 3.38
C LEU A 342 -11.73 -6.13 2.50
N LEU A 343 -11.05 -5.43 1.60
CA LEU A 343 -11.71 -4.55 0.64
C LEU A 343 -12.65 -5.34 -0.28
N ARG A 344 -12.24 -6.50 -0.76
CA ARG A 344 -13.05 -7.34 -1.66
C ARG A 344 -14.31 -7.88 -1.00
N LEU A 345 -14.27 -8.18 0.30
CA LEU A 345 -15.45 -8.63 1.06
C LEU A 345 -16.57 -7.59 1.04
N TYR A 346 -16.20 -6.32 1.09
CA TYR A 346 -17.15 -5.21 1.17
C TYR A 346 -17.24 -4.38 -0.12
N ALA A 347 -16.51 -4.74 -1.18
CA ALA A 347 -16.45 -3.98 -2.43
C ALA A 347 -17.83 -3.58 -3.01
N PRO A 348 -18.88 -4.43 -2.99
CA PRO A 348 -20.20 -4.05 -3.52
C PRO A 348 -20.85 -2.87 -2.78
N GLU A 349 -20.45 -2.60 -1.55
CA GLU A 349 -21.01 -1.54 -0.71
C GLU A 349 -20.14 -0.27 -0.71
N LEU A 350 -18.92 -0.36 -1.26
CA LEU A 350 -17.98 0.76 -1.23
C LEU A 350 -18.22 1.73 -2.38
N GLN A 351 -18.16 3.02 -2.08
CA GLN A 351 -18.28 4.10 -3.05
C GLN A 351 -17.03 4.99 -3.03
N PRO A 352 -16.58 5.50 -4.19
CA PRO A 352 -15.36 6.31 -4.27
C PRO A 352 -15.41 7.60 -3.43
N GLU A 353 -16.57 8.13 -3.19
CA GLU A 353 -16.78 9.36 -2.43
C GLU A 353 -16.82 9.16 -0.92
N GLN A 354 -17.01 7.91 -0.48
CA GLN A 354 -17.10 7.57 0.94
C GLN A 354 -15.74 7.22 1.53
N SER A 355 -15.44 7.78 2.70
CA SER A 355 -14.22 7.44 3.41
C SER A 355 -14.25 5.98 3.87
N VAL A 356 -13.29 5.22 3.40
CA VAL A 356 -13.11 3.80 3.77
C VAL A 356 -12.04 3.70 4.85
N SER A 357 -12.43 3.23 6.04
CA SER A 357 -11.51 2.92 7.12
C SER A 357 -11.32 1.41 7.22
N LEU A 358 -10.09 0.94 7.03
CA LEU A 358 -9.75 -0.47 7.21
C LEU A 358 -10.16 -0.98 8.61
N PHE A 359 -9.94 -0.18 9.64
CA PHE A 359 -10.29 -0.54 11.02
C PHE A 359 -11.81 -0.69 11.23
N ALA A 360 -12.62 0.10 10.51
CA ALA A 360 -14.08 -0.04 10.55
C ALA A 360 -14.51 -1.34 9.88
N LEU A 361 -13.96 -1.65 8.70
CA LEU A 361 -14.22 -2.92 8.01
C LEU A 361 -13.77 -4.13 8.82
N GLN A 362 -12.60 -4.07 9.47
CA GLN A 362 -12.15 -5.14 10.37
C GLN A 362 -13.09 -5.35 11.56
N ARG A 363 -13.56 -4.27 12.19
CA ARG A 363 -14.53 -4.39 13.29
C ARG A 363 -15.83 -5.03 12.82
N ARG A 364 -16.33 -4.62 11.66
CA ARG A 364 -17.53 -5.21 11.04
C ARG A 364 -17.32 -6.71 10.79
N LEU A 365 -16.22 -7.09 10.16
CA LEU A 365 -15.89 -8.50 9.93
C LEU A 365 -15.83 -9.30 11.23
N ARG A 366 -15.25 -8.76 12.30
CA ARG A 366 -15.21 -9.43 13.60
C ARG A 366 -16.61 -9.71 14.14
N VAL A 367 -17.51 -8.72 14.08
CA VAL A 367 -18.90 -8.88 14.51
C VAL A 367 -19.59 -9.97 13.69
N GLU A 368 -19.49 -9.92 12.37
CA GLU A 368 -20.08 -10.92 11.46
C GLU A 368 -19.55 -12.34 11.77
N VAL A 369 -18.25 -12.48 11.99
CA VAL A 369 -17.62 -13.76 12.33
C VAL A 369 -18.10 -14.27 13.69
N TYR A 370 -18.23 -13.43 14.69
CA TYR A 370 -18.74 -13.83 16.01
C TYR A 370 -20.20 -14.26 15.92
N GLN A 371 -21.05 -13.52 15.20
CA GLN A 371 -22.44 -13.87 15.00
C GLN A 371 -22.57 -15.23 14.31
N GLU A 372 -21.86 -15.44 13.21
CA GLU A 372 -21.87 -16.72 12.49
C GLU A 372 -21.44 -17.90 13.37
N GLN A 373 -20.44 -17.71 14.21
CA GLN A 373 -19.99 -18.76 15.15
C GLN A 373 -21.04 -19.06 16.24
N PHE A 374 -21.71 -18.03 16.72
CA PHE A 374 -22.79 -18.16 17.67
C PHE A 374 -23.97 -18.96 17.09
N ASP A 375 -24.44 -18.58 15.91
CA ASP A 375 -25.57 -19.22 15.20
C ASP A 375 -25.26 -20.69 14.92
N ARG A 376 -24.04 -20.99 14.45
CA ARG A 376 -23.59 -22.36 14.21
C ARG A 376 -23.51 -23.19 15.52
N SER A 377 -23.18 -22.58 16.62
CA SER A 377 -23.14 -23.23 17.92
C SER A 377 -24.54 -23.56 18.43
N GLU A 378 -25.47 -22.66 18.25
CA GLU A 378 -26.89 -22.84 18.59
C GLU A 378 -27.51 -23.97 17.78
N VAL A 379 -27.30 -24.01 16.47
CA VAL A 379 -27.78 -25.09 15.60
C VAL A 379 -27.25 -26.45 16.05
N ARG A 380 -25.97 -26.54 16.40
CA ARG A 380 -25.37 -27.78 16.94
C ARG A 380 -25.96 -28.19 18.25
N TYR A 381 -26.18 -27.24 19.16
CA TYR A 381 -26.80 -27.50 20.42
C TYR A 381 -28.23 -28.07 20.26
N LYS A 382 -29.05 -27.43 19.41
CA LYS A 382 -30.40 -27.91 19.09
C LYS A 382 -30.41 -29.32 18.52
N LYS A 383 -29.46 -29.62 17.56
CA LYS A 383 -29.31 -30.97 17.00
C LYS A 383 -28.93 -32.00 18.05
N LYS A 384 -28.00 -31.70 18.96
CA LYS A 384 -27.57 -32.60 20.02
C LYS A 384 -28.71 -32.85 21.01
N LEU A 385 -29.48 -31.81 21.38
CA LEU A 385 -30.65 -31.92 22.23
C LEU A 385 -31.74 -32.83 21.60
N ALA A 386 -31.99 -32.67 20.30
CA ALA A 386 -32.95 -33.52 19.57
C ALA A 386 -32.49 -35.01 19.48
N GLN A 387 -31.18 -35.26 19.34
CA GLN A 387 -30.63 -36.62 19.40
C GLN A 387 -30.81 -37.26 20.78
N LEU A 388 -30.54 -36.52 21.85
CA LEU A 388 -30.73 -37.01 23.23
C LEU A 388 -32.20 -37.31 23.53
N LYS A 389 -33.15 -36.50 23.04
CA LYS A 389 -34.58 -36.74 23.21
C LYS A 389 -35.10 -37.94 22.40
N ARG A 390 -34.38 -38.39 21.38
CA ARG A 390 -34.74 -39.60 20.60
C ARG A 390 -34.09 -40.87 21.14
N ALA A 391 -33.07 -40.77 21.98
CA ALA A 391 -32.33 -41.89 22.51
C ALA A 391 -32.77 -42.26 23.95
N GLY A 392 -33.62 -41.49 24.60
CA GLY A 392 -34.31 -41.77 25.84
C GLY A 392 -35.81 -41.90 25.60
#